data_8bdfcb66c890ab2fd8eaeebe4e157401
#
_entry.id   8bdfcb66c890ab2fd8eaeebe4e157401
#
_cell.length_a   1.000
_cell.length_b   1.000
_cell.length_c   1.000
_cell.angle_alpha   90.00
_cell.angle_beta   90.00
_cell.angle_gamma   90.00
#
_symmetry.space_group_name_H-M   'P 1'
#
loop_
_entity.id
_entity.type
_entity.pdbx_description
1 polymer ?
#
loop_
_entity_poly.entity_id
_entity_poly.type
_entity_poly.pdbx_seq_one_letter_code
_entity_poly.pdbx_strand_id
1 'polypeptide(L)'
;MDIPKFHVITTDKQPVKEVRDILTAIEPFVGVIHIREKKKTAKQIQCLLESLPFCRSKIIVNDRVDVAHALKAKGVQLAYHSLDVSCVRDAFPSLIVGKSVHSVEEALEAEKDGAHYILYGHIYSTHSKKGLKSRGIAALKEVVDAVEIPVIAIGGITPGNAKEVLQTGAHGIAVMSSVMLAQDPLKAIKQYSHIWTSGGGENEAAL
;
A
#
# COMPACT_ATOMS: atom_id res chain seq x y z
N MET A 1 -12.94 -10.29 4.47
CA MET A 1 -12.01 -9.37 5.18
C MET A 1 -11.91 -8.11 4.33
N ASP A 2 -12.16 -6.95 4.91
CA ASP A 2 -12.18 -5.70 4.13
C ASP A 2 -10.76 -5.14 3.98
N ILE A 3 -10.32 -4.94 2.73
CA ILE A 3 -9.06 -4.28 2.39
C ILE A 3 -9.38 -2.81 2.09
N PRO A 4 -8.86 -1.85 2.87
CA PRO A 4 -9.13 -0.45 2.62
C PRO A 4 -8.66 0.00 1.23
N LYS A 5 -9.31 1.03 0.67
CA LYS A 5 -9.07 1.47 -0.71
C LYS A 5 -7.88 2.41 -0.88
N PHE A 6 -7.46 3.09 0.20
CA PHE A 6 -6.41 4.09 0.11
C PHE A 6 -5.21 3.74 1.00
N HIS A 7 -4.06 3.51 0.36
CA HIS A 7 -2.81 3.09 1.00
C HIS A 7 -1.74 4.18 0.85
N VAL A 8 -1.00 4.44 1.93
CA VAL A 8 0.22 5.27 1.89
C VAL A 8 1.42 4.42 2.25
N ILE A 9 2.53 4.59 1.53
CA ILE A 9 3.75 3.80 1.71
C ILE A 9 4.91 4.72 2.06
N THR A 10 5.67 4.42 3.12
CA THR A 10 6.86 5.18 3.49
C THR A 10 8.00 4.99 2.49
N THR A 11 8.91 5.97 2.40
CA THR A 11 9.89 6.07 1.30
C THR A 11 11.29 5.58 1.64
N ASP A 12 11.58 5.32 2.93
CA ASP A 12 12.92 5.03 3.44
C ASP A 12 13.95 6.17 3.23
N LYS A 13 13.46 7.41 3.09
CA LYS A 13 14.31 8.59 2.83
C LYS A 13 14.39 9.56 4.02
N GLN A 14 13.45 9.44 4.95
CA GLN A 14 13.31 10.36 6.07
C GLN A 14 13.79 9.72 7.39
N PRO A 15 14.25 10.56 8.35
CA PRO A 15 14.50 10.14 9.72
C PRO A 15 13.21 9.63 10.39
N VAL A 16 13.35 8.74 11.37
CA VAL A 16 12.22 8.14 12.12
C VAL A 16 11.26 9.20 12.68
N LYS A 17 11.80 10.29 13.23
CA LYS A 17 10.99 11.39 13.78
C LYS A 17 10.10 12.02 12.72
N GLU A 18 10.66 12.33 11.55
CA GLU A 18 9.92 12.94 10.44
C GLU A 18 8.85 11.98 9.89
N VAL A 19 9.18 10.68 9.71
CA VAL A 19 8.20 9.66 9.32
C VAL A 19 7.05 9.62 10.31
N ARG A 20 7.34 9.58 11.63
CA ARG A 20 6.31 9.59 12.68
C ARG A 20 5.39 10.81 12.57
N ASP A 21 5.98 12.00 12.45
CA ASP A 21 5.24 13.27 12.43
C ASP A 21 4.31 13.33 11.20
N ILE A 22 4.81 12.92 10.02
CA ILE A 22 4.02 12.81 8.80
C ILE A 22 2.88 11.80 8.97
N LEU A 23 3.19 10.58 9.40
CA LEU A 23 2.19 9.52 9.56
C LEU A 23 1.09 9.92 10.56
N THR A 24 1.46 10.59 11.65
CA THR A 24 0.48 11.09 12.63
C THR A 24 -0.46 12.12 12.01
N ALA A 25 0.07 13.02 11.17
CA ALA A 25 -0.75 14.05 10.53
C ALA A 25 -1.71 13.50 9.45
N ILE A 26 -1.28 12.46 8.71
CA ILE A 26 -2.08 11.92 7.59
C ILE A 26 -2.98 10.74 7.98
N GLU A 27 -2.77 10.12 9.14
CA GLU A 27 -3.49 8.91 9.57
C GLU A 27 -5.00 8.99 9.43
N PRO A 28 -5.69 10.11 9.77
CA PRO A 28 -7.14 10.19 9.63
C PRO A 28 -7.67 10.09 8.19
N PHE A 29 -6.79 10.28 7.20
CA PHE A 29 -7.14 10.29 5.77
C PHE A 29 -6.71 9.01 5.04
N VAL A 30 -6.20 8.00 5.75
CA VAL A 30 -5.60 6.81 5.17
C VAL A 30 -6.22 5.55 5.74
N GLY A 31 -6.58 4.61 4.88
CA GLY A 31 -7.06 3.30 5.30
C GLY A 31 -5.95 2.35 5.76
N VAL A 32 -4.80 2.38 5.10
CA VAL A 32 -3.62 1.54 5.41
C VAL A 32 -2.32 2.31 5.22
N ILE A 33 -1.40 2.12 6.16
CA ILE A 33 -0.04 2.67 6.11
C ILE A 33 0.95 1.50 5.98
N HIS A 34 1.74 1.51 4.90
CA HIS A 34 2.83 0.56 4.70
C HIS A 34 4.14 1.12 5.24
N ILE A 35 4.73 0.44 6.19
CA ILE A 35 6.07 0.75 6.72
C ILE A 35 7.10 0.04 5.83
N ARG A 36 7.61 0.79 4.85
CA ARG A 36 8.61 0.32 3.89
C ARG A 36 9.95 1.01 4.15
N GLU A 37 10.68 0.50 5.13
CA GLU A 37 11.92 1.08 5.66
C GLU A 37 13.07 0.08 5.48
N LYS A 38 13.52 -0.10 4.23
CA LYS A 38 14.48 -1.15 3.82
C LYS A 38 15.85 -1.04 4.48
N LYS A 39 16.27 0.18 4.84
CA LYS A 39 17.57 0.46 5.46
C LYS A 39 17.53 0.43 6.97
N LYS A 40 16.33 0.38 7.55
CA LYS A 40 16.16 0.36 9.00
C LYS A 40 16.21 -1.05 9.56
N THR A 41 16.84 -1.19 10.71
CA THR A 41 16.85 -2.44 11.48
C THR A 41 15.47 -2.72 12.06
N ALA A 42 15.23 -3.97 12.49
CA ALA A 42 14.00 -4.34 13.22
C ALA A 42 13.78 -3.43 14.42
N LYS A 43 14.84 -3.13 15.18
CA LYS A 43 14.77 -2.24 16.36
C LYS A 43 14.34 -0.82 16.00
N GLN A 44 14.83 -0.29 14.88
CA GLN A 44 14.42 1.04 14.42
C GLN A 44 12.97 1.08 13.93
N ILE A 45 12.51 0.02 13.27
CA ILE A 45 11.10 -0.12 12.88
C ILE A 45 10.22 -0.26 14.14
N GLN A 46 10.65 -1.05 15.12
CA GLN A 46 9.97 -1.15 16.43
C GLN A 46 9.82 0.23 17.07
N CYS A 47 10.91 0.99 17.21
CA CYS A 47 10.88 2.34 17.79
C CYS A 47 9.91 3.27 17.02
N LEU A 48 9.88 3.20 15.68
CA LEU A 48 8.92 3.95 14.88
C LEU A 48 7.49 3.56 15.24
N LEU A 49 7.14 2.26 15.17
CA LEU A 49 5.79 1.78 15.43
C LEU A 49 5.32 2.05 16.87
N GLU A 50 6.21 1.93 17.85
CA GLU A 50 5.91 2.25 19.25
C GLU A 50 5.70 3.75 19.50
N SER A 51 6.26 4.60 18.66
CA SER A 51 6.10 6.06 18.75
C SER A 51 4.83 6.60 18.07
N LEU A 52 4.13 5.77 17.29
CA LEU A 52 2.89 6.17 16.60
C LEU A 52 1.72 6.24 17.60
N PRO A 53 0.95 7.34 17.63
CA PRO A 53 -0.15 7.53 18.59
C PRO A 53 -1.45 6.81 18.19
N PHE A 54 -1.47 6.06 17.09
CA PHE A 54 -2.66 5.41 16.55
C PHE A 54 -2.53 3.88 16.49
N CYS A 55 -3.66 3.22 16.22
CA CYS A 55 -3.76 1.76 16.26
C CYS A 55 -2.94 1.09 15.14
N ARG A 56 -2.25 0.01 15.50
CA ARG A 56 -1.48 -0.82 14.56
C ARG A 56 -2.35 -1.61 13.58
N SER A 57 -3.66 -1.64 13.79
CA SER A 57 -4.62 -2.23 12.86
C SER A 57 -4.65 -1.56 11.47
N LYS A 58 -4.04 -0.37 11.32
CA LYS A 58 -3.81 0.31 10.02
C LYS A 58 -2.41 0.05 9.44
N ILE A 59 -1.55 -0.69 10.12
CA ILE A 59 -0.14 -0.85 9.72
C ILE A 59 0.08 -2.16 8.98
N ILE A 60 0.67 -2.08 7.80
CA ILE A 60 1.27 -3.19 7.04
C ILE A 60 2.79 -2.99 7.06
N VAL A 61 3.55 -4.01 7.43
CA VAL A 61 5.02 -3.95 7.39
C VAL A 61 5.52 -4.58 6.10
N ASN A 62 6.39 -3.90 5.36
CA ASN A 62 6.97 -4.50 4.15
C ASN A 62 8.09 -5.48 4.50
N ASP A 63 8.03 -6.69 3.89
CA ASP A 63 9.05 -7.74 3.92
C ASP A 63 9.31 -8.38 5.30
N ARG A 64 9.27 -7.64 6.37
CA ARG A 64 9.63 -8.05 7.73
C ARG A 64 8.46 -8.70 8.46
N VAL A 65 8.18 -9.98 8.12
CA VAL A 65 7.12 -10.80 8.74
C VAL A 65 7.33 -10.93 10.25
N ASP A 66 8.60 -11.10 10.68
CA ASP A 66 9.02 -11.15 12.08
C ASP A 66 8.58 -9.89 12.86
N VAL A 67 8.82 -8.71 12.28
CA VAL A 67 8.43 -7.42 12.89
C VAL A 67 6.93 -7.24 12.88
N ALA A 68 6.26 -7.58 11.75
CA ALA A 68 4.82 -7.48 11.64
C ALA A 68 4.10 -8.31 12.72
N HIS A 69 4.53 -9.57 12.91
CA HIS A 69 3.98 -10.48 13.90
C HIS A 69 4.28 -10.02 15.33
N ALA A 70 5.56 -9.76 15.64
CA ALA A 70 5.99 -9.37 16.99
C ALA A 70 5.31 -8.09 17.49
N LEU A 71 5.04 -7.14 16.59
CA LEU A 71 4.42 -5.86 16.94
C LEU A 71 2.91 -5.81 16.70
N LYS A 72 2.29 -6.93 16.37
CA LYS A 72 0.84 -7.05 16.14
C LYS A 72 0.33 -6.04 15.09
N ALA A 73 1.11 -5.86 14.01
CA ALA A 73 0.65 -5.09 12.86
C ALA A 73 -0.52 -5.81 12.17
N LYS A 74 -1.28 -5.10 11.33
CA LYS A 74 -2.40 -5.66 10.55
C LYS A 74 -1.92 -6.77 9.61
N GLY A 75 -0.71 -6.63 9.05
CA GLY A 75 -0.20 -7.62 8.10
C GLY A 75 1.18 -7.27 7.53
N VAL A 76 1.51 -7.96 6.46
CA VAL A 76 2.78 -7.84 5.76
C VAL A 76 2.57 -7.66 4.25
N GLN A 77 3.43 -6.85 3.62
CA GLN A 77 3.50 -6.71 2.16
C GLN A 77 4.76 -7.41 1.65
N LEU A 78 4.58 -8.46 0.87
CA LEU A 78 5.66 -9.25 0.30
C LEU A 78 6.06 -8.71 -1.09
N ALA A 79 7.35 -8.74 -1.37
CA ALA A 79 7.94 -8.38 -2.65
C ALA A 79 8.55 -9.63 -3.32
N TYR A 80 9.20 -9.48 -4.47
CA TYR A 80 9.83 -10.58 -5.20
C TYR A 80 10.94 -11.31 -4.43
N HIS A 81 11.57 -10.62 -3.47
CA HIS A 81 12.68 -11.15 -2.64
C HIS A 81 12.23 -11.59 -1.24
N SER A 82 10.94 -11.46 -0.94
CA SER A 82 10.36 -11.87 0.35
C SER A 82 10.10 -13.38 0.36
N LEU A 83 9.69 -13.90 1.52
CA LEU A 83 9.15 -15.26 1.63
C LEU A 83 7.94 -15.46 0.71
N ASP A 84 7.66 -16.71 0.36
CA ASP A 84 6.48 -17.07 -0.42
C ASP A 84 5.20 -16.79 0.36
N VAL A 85 4.15 -16.44 -0.35
CA VAL A 85 2.85 -16.11 0.23
C VAL A 85 2.31 -17.29 1.05
N SER A 86 2.32 -18.50 0.50
CA SER A 86 1.86 -19.73 1.17
C SER A 86 2.62 -19.98 2.47
N CYS A 87 3.95 -19.86 2.45
CA CYS A 87 4.77 -20.02 3.64
C CYS A 87 4.37 -19.04 4.77
N VAL A 88 4.13 -17.77 4.43
CA VAL A 88 3.72 -16.77 5.42
C VAL A 88 2.30 -17.01 5.91
N ARG A 89 1.38 -17.43 5.02
CA ARG A 89 0.00 -17.76 5.36
C ARG A 89 -0.09 -18.91 6.35
N ASP A 90 0.71 -19.95 6.14
CA ASP A 90 0.74 -21.14 7.01
C ASP A 90 1.35 -20.81 8.38
N ALA A 91 2.47 -20.08 8.40
CA ALA A 91 3.19 -19.79 9.63
C ALA A 91 2.55 -18.66 10.47
N PHE A 92 1.86 -17.70 9.82
CA PHE A 92 1.30 -16.51 10.47
C PHE A 92 -0.14 -16.24 10.02
N PRO A 93 -1.10 -17.12 10.28
CA PRO A 93 -2.46 -17.05 9.76
C PRO A 93 -3.25 -15.82 10.20
N SER A 94 -2.80 -15.13 11.24
CA SER A 94 -3.42 -13.88 11.72
C SER A 94 -3.03 -12.63 10.93
N LEU A 95 -1.95 -12.70 10.12
CA LEU A 95 -1.51 -11.56 9.32
C LEU A 95 -2.28 -11.47 8.00
N ILE A 96 -2.66 -10.26 7.63
CA ILE A 96 -3.05 -9.97 6.26
C ILE A 96 -1.78 -10.00 5.39
N VAL A 97 -1.80 -10.78 4.32
CA VAL A 97 -0.66 -10.90 3.39
C VAL A 97 -1.01 -10.25 2.07
N GLY A 98 -0.28 -9.19 1.73
CA GLY A 98 -0.29 -8.59 0.40
C GLY A 98 0.94 -9.00 -0.41
N LYS A 99 0.81 -9.13 -1.73
CA LYS A 99 1.91 -9.41 -2.66
C LYS A 99 2.07 -8.29 -3.68
N SER A 100 3.32 -7.88 -3.93
CA SER A 100 3.64 -6.95 -5.03
C SER A 100 3.87 -7.73 -6.30
N VAL A 101 3.11 -7.43 -7.34
CA VAL A 101 3.12 -8.15 -8.63
C VAL A 101 3.27 -7.21 -9.81
N HIS A 102 3.69 -7.76 -10.95
CA HIS A 102 4.05 -7.00 -12.13
C HIS A 102 3.50 -7.57 -13.45
N SER A 103 2.80 -8.70 -13.40
CA SER A 103 2.12 -9.29 -14.56
C SER A 103 0.84 -9.99 -14.12
N VAL A 104 0.04 -10.47 -15.08
CA VAL A 104 -1.17 -11.27 -14.83
C VAL A 104 -0.77 -12.62 -14.20
N GLU A 105 0.30 -13.23 -14.69
CA GLU A 105 0.80 -14.52 -14.19
C GLU A 105 1.19 -14.43 -12.73
N GLU A 106 1.95 -13.38 -12.33
CA GLU A 106 2.32 -13.14 -10.94
C GLU A 106 1.08 -12.87 -10.05
N ALA A 107 0.05 -12.22 -10.60
CA ALA A 107 -1.19 -11.95 -9.89
C ALA A 107 -1.99 -13.23 -9.61
N LEU A 108 -2.15 -14.10 -10.62
CA LEU A 108 -2.81 -15.41 -10.49
C LEU A 108 -2.05 -16.33 -9.52
N GLU A 109 -0.72 -16.35 -9.58
CA GLU A 109 0.12 -17.10 -8.64
C GLU A 109 -0.07 -16.60 -7.20
N ALA A 110 -0.03 -15.27 -7.00
CA ALA A 110 -0.24 -14.69 -5.68
C ALA A 110 -1.63 -15.03 -5.10
N GLU A 111 -2.68 -15.01 -5.91
CA GLU A 111 -4.02 -15.41 -5.52
C GLU A 111 -4.08 -16.90 -5.17
N LYS A 112 -3.54 -17.77 -6.01
CA LYS A 112 -3.45 -19.22 -5.77
C LYS A 112 -2.73 -19.54 -4.45
N ASP A 113 -1.66 -18.81 -4.14
CA ASP A 113 -0.88 -18.97 -2.92
C ASP A 113 -1.57 -18.39 -1.67
N GLY A 114 -2.74 -17.74 -1.84
CA GLY A 114 -3.57 -17.24 -0.77
C GLY A 114 -3.26 -15.81 -0.32
N ALA A 115 -2.71 -14.96 -1.19
CA ALA A 115 -2.61 -13.53 -0.91
C ALA A 115 -4.00 -12.93 -0.68
N HIS A 116 -4.12 -12.01 0.29
CA HIS A 116 -5.38 -11.33 0.58
C HIS A 116 -5.65 -10.16 -0.37
N TYR A 117 -4.62 -9.60 -0.97
CA TYR A 117 -4.66 -8.55 -1.99
C TYR A 117 -3.31 -8.45 -2.70
N ILE A 118 -3.30 -7.78 -3.82
CA ILE A 118 -2.07 -7.49 -4.56
C ILE A 118 -1.84 -5.98 -4.72
N LEU A 119 -0.55 -5.57 -4.71
CA LEU A 119 -0.11 -4.26 -5.19
C LEU A 119 0.43 -4.42 -6.61
N TYR A 120 -0.26 -3.84 -7.59
CA TYR A 120 0.13 -3.90 -9.00
C TYR A 120 0.70 -2.57 -9.51
N GLY A 121 1.84 -2.59 -10.16
CA GLY A 121 2.42 -1.40 -10.75
C GLY A 121 3.82 -1.59 -11.34
N HIS A 122 4.42 -0.48 -11.78
CA HIS A 122 3.95 0.92 -11.66
C HIS A 122 3.09 1.34 -12.86
N ILE A 123 1.98 2.00 -12.59
CA ILE A 123 0.97 2.33 -13.62
C ILE A 123 1.46 3.45 -14.54
N TYR A 124 1.99 4.54 -13.96
CA TYR A 124 2.55 5.68 -14.68
C TYR A 124 4.02 5.86 -14.34
N SER A 125 4.73 6.62 -15.17
CA SER A 125 6.13 6.99 -14.91
C SER A 125 6.30 7.58 -13.52
N THR A 126 7.35 7.19 -12.83
CA THR A 126 7.61 7.63 -11.46
C THR A 126 9.11 7.74 -11.19
N HIS A 127 9.50 8.74 -10.39
CA HIS A 127 10.88 8.90 -9.94
C HIS A 127 11.44 7.70 -9.17
N SER A 128 10.58 6.88 -8.56
CA SER A 128 10.98 5.68 -7.81
C SER A 128 11.39 4.50 -8.70
N LYS A 129 11.06 4.53 -10.00
CA LYS A 129 11.33 3.48 -11.00
C LYS A 129 11.89 4.09 -12.29
N LYS A 130 12.89 4.99 -12.17
CA LYS A 130 13.54 5.65 -13.32
C LYS A 130 14.05 4.62 -14.33
N GLY A 131 13.77 4.85 -15.62
CA GLY A 131 14.23 4.01 -16.73
C GLY A 131 13.41 2.74 -16.98
N LEU A 132 12.45 2.40 -16.16
CA LEU A 132 11.53 1.29 -16.40
C LEU A 132 10.26 1.80 -17.10
N LYS A 133 9.81 1.07 -18.12
CA LYS A 133 8.54 1.35 -18.82
C LYS A 133 7.36 1.15 -17.88
N SER A 134 6.48 2.14 -17.79
CA SER A 134 5.22 2.04 -17.06
C SER A 134 4.30 1.01 -17.71
N ARG A 135 3.46 0.34 -16.89
CA ARG A 135 2.57 -0.73 -17.37
C ARG A 135 1.31 -0.18 -18.02
N GLY A 136 0.83 0.96 -17.54
CA GLY A 136 -0.35 1.63 -18.09
C GLY A 136 -1.68 1.07 -17.58
N ILE A 137 -2.74 1.76 -17.99
CA ILE A 137 -4.13 1.46 -17.59
C ILE A 137 -4.64 0.15 -18.21
N ALA A 138 -4.29 -0.14 -19.46
CA ALA A 138 -4.73 -1.37 -20.13
C ALA A 138 -4.23 -2.63 -19.39
N ALA A 139 -2.94 -2.69 -19.06
CA ALA A 139 -2.37 -3.81 -18.31
C ALA A 139 -2.91 -3.91 -16.87
N LEU A 140 -3.26 -2.77 -16.24
CA LEU A 140 -3.97 -2.79 -14.96
C LEU A 140 -5.35 -3.44 -15.11
N LYS A 141 -6.09 -3.09 -16.14
CA LYS A 141 -7.42 -3.67 -16.43
C LYS A 141 -7.34 -5.19 -16.63
N GLU A 142 -6.35 -5.67 -17.39
CA GLU A 142 -6.11 -7.11 -17.59
C GLU A 142 -5.88 -7.84 -16.26
N VAL A 143 -5.09 -7.27 -15.35
CA VAL A 143 -4.85 -7.86 -14.02
C VAL A 143 -6.13 -7.85 -13.18
N VAL A 144 -6.88 -6.74 -13.19
CA VAL A 144 -8.14 -6.64 -12.44
C VAL A 144 -9.17 -7.67 -12.91
N ASP A 145 -9.25 -7.90 -14.23
CA ASP A 145 -10.18 -8.87 -14.79
C ASP A 145 -9.75 -10.35 -14.57
N ALA A 146 -8.48 -10.57 -14.26
CA ALA A 146 -7.91 -11.92 -14.13
C ALA A 146 -8.02 -12.51 -12.71
N VAL A 147 -8.14 -11.70 -11.65
CA VAL A 147 -8.14 -12.15 -10.26
C VAL A 147 -9.38 -11.71 -9.50
N GLU A 148 -9.77 -12.51 -8.50
CA GLU A 148 -10.89 -12.21 -7.60
C GLU A 148 -10.46 -11.37 -6.37
N ILE A 149 -9.17 -11.44 -6.00
CA ILE A 149 -8.64 -10.70 -4.84
C ILE A 149 -8.47 -9.21 -5.15
N PRO A 150 -8.59 -8.31 -4.13
CA PRO A 150 -8.45 -6.88 -4.31
C PRO A 150 -7.12 -6.48 -4.98
N VAL A 151 -7.21 -5.68 -6.04
CA VAL A 151 -6.06 -5.10 -6.75
C VAL A 151 -5.90 -3.65 -6.31
N ILE A 152 -4.77 -3.34 -5.68
CA ILE A 152 -4.38 -1.98 -5.31
C ILE A 152 -3.34 -1.48 -6.32
N ALA A 153 -3.69 -0.46 -7.10
CA ALA A 153 -2.81 0.10 -8.11
C ALA A 153 -1.77 1.04 -7.48
N ILE A 154 -0.52 0.99 -7.98
CA ILE A 154 0.57 1.84 -7.47
C ILE A 154 1.46 2.38 -8.59
N GLY A 155 2.06 3.55 -8.38
CA GLY A 155 3.13 4.12 -9.18
C GLY A 155 2.67 5.24 -10.10
N GLY A 156 3.16 6.47 -9.81
CA GLY A 156 2.85 7.69 -10.54
C GLY A 156 1.40 8.15 -10.43
N ILE A 157 0.65 7.62 -9.45
CA ILE A 157 -0.75 8.02 -9.21
C ILE A 157 -0.78 9.36 -8.50
N THR A 158 -1.58 10.27 -9.03
CA THR A 158 -1.81 11.64 -8.56
C THR A 158 -3.31 11.88 -8.38
N PRO A 159 -3.74 12.94 -7.69
CA PRO A 159 -5.16 13.28 -7.62
C PRO A 159 -5.83 13.44 -8.99
N GLY A 160 -5.07 13.90 -9.99
CA GLY A 160 -5.59 14.14 -11.35
C GLY A 160 -5.81 12.87 -12.19
N ASN A 161 -5.11 11.76 -11.90
CA ASN A 161 -5.24 10.51 -12.67
C ASN A 161 -5.83 9.34 -11.86
N ALA A 162 -6.04 9.50 -10.56
CA ALA A 162 -6.53 8.42 -9.70
C ALA A 162 -7.94 7.94 -10.07
N LYS A 163 -8.80 8.84 -10.59
CA LYS A 163 -10.15 8.46 -11.05
C LYS A 163 -10.08 7.48 -12.25
N GLU A 164 -9.20 7.73 -13.21
CA GLU A 164 -8.97 6.85 -14.35
C GLU A 164 -8.48 5.46 -13.90
N VAL A 165 -7.58 5.42 -12.91
CA VAL A 165 -7.11 4.16 -12.31
C VAL A 165 -8.27 3.37 -11.71
N LEU A 166 -9.14 4.01 -10.93
CA LEU A 166 -10.27 3.33 -10.29
C LEU A 166 -11.36 2.89 -11.30
N GLN A 167 -11.49 3.57 -12.43
CA GLN A 167 -12.40 3.17 -13.51
C GLN A 167 -12.02 1.84 -14.17
N THR A 168 -10.80 1.33 -13.98
CA THR A 168 -10.43 -0.03 -14.41
C THR A 168 -11.07 -1.13 -13.60
N GLY A 169 -11.71 -0.81 -12.47
CA GLY A 169 -12.18 -1.77 -11.48
C GLY A 169 -11.15 -2.08 -10.39
N ALA A 170 -9.99 -1.41 -10.38
CA ALA A 170 -9.05 -1.53 -9.26
C ALA A 170 -9.74 -1.20 -7.94
N HIS A 171 -9.53 -2.05 -6.92
CA HIS A 171 -10.15 -1.90 -5.62
C HIS A 171 -9.73 -0.61 -4.92
N GLY A 172 -8.47 -0.19 -5.13
CA GLY A 172 -7.93 1.00 -4.50
C GLY A 172 -6.60 1.44 -5.12
N ILE A 173 -6.01 2.45 -4.48
CA ILE A 173 -4.72 3.01 -4.90
C ILE A 173 -3.73 3.07 -3.75
N ALA A 174 -2.45 3.00 -4.08
CA ALA A 174 -1.35 3.25 -3.15
C ALA A 174 -0.48 4.42 -3.65
N VAL A 175 -0.14 5.32 -2.74
CA VAL A 175 0.73 6.46 -3.00
C VAL A 175 1.95 6.44 -2.08
N MET A 176 3.06 7.01 -2.53
CA MET A 176 4.31 7.03 -1.78
C MET A 176 4.90 8.44 -1.76
N SER A 177 5.73 8.77 -2.75
CA SER A 177 6.48 10.03 -2.78
C SER A 177 5.60 11.27 -2.94
N SER A 178 4.45 11.17 -3.58
CA SER A 178 3.51 12.29 -3.76
C SER A 178 2.94 12.81 -2.43
N VAL A 179 2.95 11.99 -1.38
CA VAL A 179 2.54 12.37 -0.03
C VAL A 179 3.73 12.46 0.89
N MET A 180 4.53 11.38 1.01
CA MET A 180 5.62 11.32 1.98
C MET A 180 6.74 12.33 1.74
N LEU A 181 7.00 12.75 0.50
CA LEU A 181 8.02 13.73 0.13
C LEU A 181 7.43 15.08 -0.27
N ALA A 182 6.15 15.31 -0.02
CA ALA A 182 5.53 16.61 -0.27
C ALA A 182 6.03 17.65 0.74
N GLN A 183 6.09 18.90 0.33
CA GLN A 183 6.42 20.00 1.23
C GLN A 183 5.39 20.13 2.37
N ASP A 184 4.13 19.82 2.08
CA ASP A 184 3.03 19.72 3.05
C ASP A 184 2.29 18.40 2.82
N PRO A 185 2.65 17.32 3.55
CA PRO A 185 2.02 16.01 3.43
C PRO A 185 0.53 16.00 3.73
N LEU A 186 0.08 16.81 4.70
CA LEU A 186 -1.33 16.92 5.06
C LEU A 186 -2.16 17.57 3.94
N LYS A 187 -1.64 18.61 3.31
CA LYS A 187 -2.28 19.21 2.14
C LYS A 187 -2.28 18.24 0.95
N ALA A 188 -1.18 17.52 0.74
CA ALA A 188 -1.06 16.55 -0.34
C ALA A 188 -2.06 15.40 -0.20
N ILE A 189 -2.22 14.82 1.00
CA ILE A 189 -3.16 13.71 1.22
C ILE A 189 -4.61 14.15 1.03
N LYS A 190 -4.97 15.34 1.49
CA LYS A 190 -6.33 15.89 1.34
C LYS A 190 -6.75 16.07 -0.12
N GLN A 191 -5.82 16.24 -1.05
CA GLN A 191 -6.14 16.32 -2.48
C GLN A 191 -6.69 15.00 -3.04
N TYR A 192 -6.45 13.86 -2.37
CA TYR A 192 -7.00 12.57 -2.75
C TYR A 192 -8.41 12.30 -2.18
N SER A 193 -8.86 13.04 -1.16
CA SER A 193 -10.17 12.82 -0.52
C SER A 193 -11.34 12.97 -1.50
N HIS A 194 -11.24 13.89 -2.48
CA HIS A 194 -12.28 14.10 -3.49
C HIS A 194 -12.51 12.91 -4.42
N ILE A 195 -11.58 11.96 -4.49
CA ILE A 195 -11.69 10.77 -5.34
C ILE A 195 -12.83 9.87 -4.84
N TRP A 196 -13.03 9.83 -3.54
CA TRP A 196 -13.99 8.95 -2.88
C TRP A 196 -15.40 9.58 -2.74
N THR A 197 -15.50 10.91 -2.79
CA THR A 197 -16.77 11.66 -2.63
C THR A 197 -17.54 11.85 -3.94
N SER A 198 -16.93 11.60 -5.10
CA SER A 198 -17.54 11.84 -6.41
C SER A 198 -18.37 10.68 -6.97
N GLY A 199 -18.58 9.60 -6.21
CA GLY A 199 -19.45 8.47 -6.57
C GLY A 199 -20.63 8.41 -5.63
N GLY A 200 -21.79 8.99 -6.03
CA GLY A 200 -22.99 9.23 -5.26
C GLY A 200 -23.35 8.18 -4.21
N GLY A 201 -23.60 8.65 -2.99
CA GLY A 201 -24.09 7.88 -1.86
C GLY A 201 -23.31 8.20 -0.58
N GLU A 202 -23.98 8.89 0.32
CA GLU A 202 -23.51 9.14 1.69
C GLU A 202 -23.16 7.81 2.38
N ASN A 203 -21.88 7.56 2.59
CA ASN A 203 -21.44 6.61 3.61
C ASN A 203 -20.11 7.13 4.20
N GLU A 204 -20.21 7.74 5.36
CA GLU A 204 -19.11 8.28 6.19
C GLU A 204 -18.17 7.19 6.77
N ALA A 205 -18.18 5.98 6.27
CA ALA A 205 -17.42 4.84 6.82
C ALA A 205 -16.34 4.26 5.91
N ALA A 206 -15.84 5.02 4.91
CA ALA A 206 -14.90 4.48 3.90
C ALA A 206 -13.56 5.26 3.80
N LEU A 207 -13.11 5.89 4.90
CA LEU A 207 -11.74 6.43 5.02
C LEU A 207 -10.89 5.56 5.93
#